data_7787fedd1d6d2876432e68c041befbe3
#
_entry.id   7787fedd1d6d2876432e68c041befbe3
#
_cell.length_a   1.000
_cell.length_b   1.000
_cell.length_c   1.000
_cell.angle_alpha   90.00
_cell.angle_beta   90.00
_cell.angle_gamma   90.00
#
_symmetry.space_group_name_H-M   'P 1'
#
loop_
_entity.id
_entity.type
_entity.pdbx_description
1 polymer ?
#
loop_
_entity_poly.entity_id
_entity_poly.type
_entity_poly.pdbx_seq_one_letter_code
_entity_poly.pdbx_strand_id
1 'polypeptide(L)'
;MNRTPAIANGILCGGLLCGVLGTSMLGAGDFSSYRGFQFGMTLASAAKQAGMNPSEAIVLHQKPALIQQLDWRPRWPVQAKQAQADPVEDGLLSFYNGELYRIVVSYDRYLMEGMTSEDVIDAISRSYGVATKPAAEVEYHSTFGEAAQVIARWEDPEYSYNLVQTGNQSSYAMILYSKRADAAAQAAIVQSVKLEAQDAPQREIDKQKKHDDDDRLALEKARSANKPNFRP
;
A
#
# COMPACT_ATOMS: atom_id res chain seq x y z
N MET A 1 -6.61 35.96 90.55
CA MET A 1 -7.30 36.52 89.36
C MET A 1 -6.82 35.80 88.14
N ASN A 2 -7.73 35.13 87.52
CA ASN A 2 -7.58 34.16 86.43
C ASN A 2 -7.15 34.85 85.13
N ARG A 3 -6.32 34.20 84.40
CA ARG A 3 -6.35 34.22 82.93
C ARG A 3 -5.59 32.98 82.37
N THR A 4 -6.35 32.12 81.81
CA THR A 4 -5.94 30.98 80.98
C THR A 4 -5.43 31.47 79.64
N PRO A 5 -4.40 30.82 78.99
CA PRO A 5 -4.16 31.01 77.59
C PRO A 5 -4.63 29.76 76.81
N ALA A 6 -5.14 30.03 75.61
CA ALA A 6 -5.71 29.13 74.65
C ALA A 6 -4.64 28.26 73.95
N ILE A 7 -5.02 27.02 73.72
CA ILE A 7 -4.28 26.01 72.99
C ILE A 7 -4.53 26.23 71.47
N ALA A 8 -3.50 26.48 70.69
CA ALA A 8 -3.57 26.51 69.21
C ALA A 8 -3.17 25.15 68.65
N ASN A 9 -4.14 24.43 68.07
CA ASN A 9 -3.93 23.20 67.30
C ASN A 9 -3.29 23.51 65.94
N GLY A 10 -2.05 23.13 65.75
CA GLY A 10 -1.39 23.13 64.44
C GLY A 10 -1.73 21.82 63.68
N ILE A 11 -2.46 21.98 62.60
CA ILE A 11 -2.71 20.90 61.61
C ILE A 11 -1.52 20.78 60.69
N LEU A 12 -0.80 19.65 60.81
CA LEU A 12 0.24 19.27 59.84
C LEU A 12 -0.43 18.73 58.56
N CYS A 13 -0.47 19.51 57.49
CA CYS A 13 -0.79 19.01 56.16
C CYS A 13 0.43 18.30 55.55
N GLY A 14 0.40 16.97 55.62
CA GLY A 14 1.32 16.12 54.89
C GLY A 14 1.04 16.20 53.36
N GLY A 15 1.92 16.89 52.61
CA GLY A 15 1.88 16.93 51.18
C GLY A 15 2.29 15.54 50.58
N LEU A 16 1.33 14.86 50.01
CA LEU A 16 1.58 13.65 49.19
C LEU A 16 2.14 14.13 47.86
N LEU A 17 3.45 13.98 47.62
CA LEU A 17 4.06 14.12 46.32
C LEU A 17 3.66 12.95 45.45
N CYS A 18 2.60 13.08 44.66
CA CYS A 18 2.35 12.18 43.54
C CYS A 18 3.42 12.44 42.47
N GLY A 19 4.46 11.60 42.49
CA GLY A 19 5.41 11.48 41.39
C GLY A 19 4.69 10.98 40.17
N VAL A 20 4.37 11.86 39.23
CA VAL A 20 3.96 11.49 37.87
C VAL A 20 5.20 10.92 37.20
N LEU A 21 5.28 9.58 37.18
CA LEU A 21 6.18 8.86 36.29
C LEU A 21 5.70 9.18 34.86
N GLY A 22 6.27 10.21 34.25
CA GLY A 22 6.16 10.48 32.85
C GLY A 22 6.80 9.30 32.09
N THR A 23 5.99 8.32 31.72
CA THR A 23 6.38 7.39 30.67
C THR A 23 6.61 8.21 29.44
N SER A 24 7.87 8.46 29.10
CA SER A 24 8.27 8.95 27.77
C SER A 24 7.76 7.92 26.78
N MET A 25 6.61 8.19 26.16
CA MET A 25 6.20 7.53 24.94
C MET A 25 7.31 7.86 23.95
N LEU A 26 8.25 6.91 23.69
CA LEU A 26 9.05 6.93 22.48
C LEU A 26 8.02 7.06 21.35
N GLY A 27 8.06 8.19 20.62
CA GLY A 27 7.08 8.50 19.60
C GLY A 27 6.97 7.33 18.64
N ALA A 28 5.81 6.67 18.66
CA ALA A 28 5.46 5.75 17.59
C ALA A 28 5.52 6.57 16.28
N GLY A 29 6.23 6.07 15.28
CA GLY A 29 6.30 6.73 13.98
C GLY A 29 4.88 6.91 13.43
N ASP A 30 4.69 7.94 12.62
CA ASP A 30 3.42 8.13 11.91
C ASP A 30 3.27 7.06 10.81
N PHE A 31 2.34 6.12 11.02
CA PHE A 31 2.04 5.06 10.05
C PHE A 31 0.95 5.48 9.06
N SER A 32 0.38 6.67 9.16
CA SER A 32 -0.67 7.14 8.25
C SER A 32 -0.14 7.52 6.87
N SER A 33 1.18 7.66 6.71
CA SER A 33 1.80 8.15 5.48
C SER A 33 3.19 7.57 5.22
N TYR A 34 3.53 7.44 3.94
CA TYR A 34 4.86 7.03 3.49
C TYR A 34 5.34 7.93 2.36
N ARG A 35 6.47 8.65 2.56
CA ARG A 35 7.10 9.54 1.55
C ARG A 35 6.14 10.56 0.91
N GLY A 36 5.21 11.09 1.71
CA GLY A 36 4.19 12.04 1.25
C GLY A 36 2.95 11.39 0.61
N PHE A 37 2.91 10.08 0.47
CA PHE A 37 1.69 9.34 0.17
C PHE A 37 0.93 9.08 1.47
N GLN A 38 -0.23 9.68 1.63
CA GLN A 38 -1.10 9.49 2.78
C GLN A 38 -2.18 8.46 2.46
N PHE A 39 -2.42 7.50 3.35
CA PHE A 39 -3.51 6.55 3.16
C PHE A 39 -4.86 7.29 3.14
N GLY A 40 -5.76 6.86 2.24
CA GLY A 40 -7.03 7.54 1.98
C GLY A 40 -6.94 8.69 0.96
N MET A 41 -5.73 9.10 0.52
CA MET A 41 -5.63 10.10 -0.53
C MET A 41 -6.18 9.57 -1.86
N THR A 42 -6.73 10.48 -2.68
CA THR A 42 -7.29 10.09 -3.98
C THR A 42 -6.22 9.70 -4.99
N LEU A 43 -6.58 8.87 -5.99
CA LEU A 43 -5.70 8.53 -7.12
C LEU A 43 -5.10 9.78 -7.78
N ALA A 44 -5.90 10.83 -7.99
CA ALA A 44 -5.42 12.07 -8.61
C ALA A 44 -4.35 12.77 -7.76
N SER A 45 -4.54 12.80 -6.43
CA SER A 45 -3.57 13.38 -5.50
C SER A 45 -2.29 12.54 -5.43
N ALA A 46 -2.41 11.21 -5.39
CA ALA A 46 -1.27 10.29 -5.39
C ALA A 46 -0.47 10.36 -6.70
N ALA A 47 -1.14 10.39 -7.85
CA ALA A 47 -0.48 10.54 -9.14
C ALA A 47 0.27 11.88 -9.24
N LYS A 48 -0.34 12.97 -8.77
CA LYS A 48 0.34 14.28 -8.68
C LYS A 48 1.59 14.21 -7.79
N GLN A 49 1.50 13.57 -6.62
CA GLN A 49 2.64 13.37 -5.70
C GLN A 49 3.75 12.54 -6.36
N ALA A 50 3.37 11.51 -7.12
CA ALA A 50 4.28 10.67 -7.89
C ALA A 50 4.89 11.37 -9.12
N GLY A 51 4.38 12.54 -9.52
CA GLY A 51 4.74 13.22 -10.76
C GLY A 51 4.25 12.48 -12.01
N MET A 52 3.11 11.81 -11.92
CA MET A 52 2.49 10.94 -12.92
C MET A 52 1.10 11.45 -13.32
N ASN A 53 0.55 10.88 -14.40
CA ASN A 53 -0.82 11.16 -14.79
C ASN A 53 -1.76 10.11 -14.16
N PRO A 54 -2.93 10.49 -13.60
CA PRO A 54 -3.91 9.54 -13.09
C PRO A 54 -4.39 8.50 -14.12
N SER A 55 -4.33 8.82 -15.42
CA SER A 55 -4.67 7.88 -16.50
C SER A 55 -3.67 6.74 -16.70
N GLU A 56 -2.50 6.81 -16.07
CA GLU A 56 -1.52 5.72 -16.06
C GLU A 56 -1.90 4.59 -15.10
N ALA A 57 -2.89 4.82 -14.23
CA ALA A 57 -3.39 3.79 -13.34
C ALA A 57 -4.12 2.68 -14.11
N ILE A 58 -3.78 1.45 -13.78
CA ILE A 58 -4.41 0.24 -14.34
C ILE A 58 -5.60 -0.13 -13.49
N VAL A 59 -6.75 -0.41 -14.13
CA VAL A 59 -7.93 -0.95 -13.46
C VAL A 59 -7.81 -2.47 -13.43
N LEU A 60 -7.73 -3.05 -12.23
CA LEU A 60 -7.69 -4.49 -12.03
C LEU A 60 -9.11 -5.08 -11.96
N HIS A 61 -9.99 -4.46 -11.18
CA HIS A 61 -11.38 -4.88 -11.01
C HIS A 61 -12.30 -3.65 -11.01
N GLN A 62 -13.50 -3.81 -11.59
CA GLN A 62 -14.53 -2.76 -11.62
C GLN A 62 -15.72 -3.07 -10.72
N LYS A 63 -15.91 -4.34 -10.38
CA LYS A 63 -17.04 -4.84 -9.57
C LYS A 63 -16.54 -5.90 -8.59
N PRO A 64 -17.07 -5.96 -7.38
CA PRO A 64 -18.08 -5.08 -6.77
C PRO A 64 -17.53 -3.73 -6.34
N ALA A 65 -16.22 -3.56 -6.36
CA ALA A 65 -15.50 -2.32 -6.06
C ALA A 65 -14.47 -2.02 -7.14
N LEU A 66 -14.13 -0.74 -7.29
CA LEU A 66 -13.07 -0.32 -8.20
C LEU A 66 -11.72 -0.55 -7.53
N ILE A 67 -10.92 -1.46 -8.08
CA ILE A 67 -9.53 -1.71 -7.67
C ILE A 67 -8.60 -1.23 -8.77
N GLN A 68 -7.70 -0.33 -8.41
CA GLN A 68 -6.75 0.28 -9.35
C GLN A 68 -5.33 0.18 -8.79
N GLN A 69 -4.36 0.19 -9.67
CA GLN A 69 -2.94 0.24 -9.33
C GLN A 69 -2.23 1.30 -10.16
N LEU A 70 -1.23 1.94 -9.55
CA LEU A 70 -0.36 2.91 -10.20
C LEU A 70 1.08 2.55 -9.87
N ASP A 71 1.87 2.23 -10.89
CA ASP A 71 3.30 1.97 -10.76
C ASP A 71 4.03 3.28 -10.57
N TRP A 72 4.78 3.41 -9.48
CA TRP A 72 5.54 4.60 -9.14
C TRP A 72 7.03 4.28 -9.14
N ARG A 73 7.80 5.12 -9.83
CA ARG A 73 9.26 5.07 -9.77
C ARG A 73 9.80 6.40 -9.28
N PRO A 74 10.51 6.42 -8.15
CA PRO A 74 11.15 7.64 -7.67
C PRO A 74 12.04 8.24 -8.76
N ARG A 75 11.87 9.53 -9.06
CA ARG A 75 12.74 10.21 -10.03
C ARG A 75 14.03 10.59 -9.32
N TRP A 76 15.12 9.99 -9.73
CA TRP A 76 16.46 10.36 -9.27
C TRP A 76 16.91 11.65 -9.92
N PRO A 77 17.46 12.61 -9.16
CA PRO A 77 18.26 13.65 -9.78
C PRO A 77 19.49 12.98 -10.40
N VAL A 78 19.70 13.15 -11.71
CA VAL A 78 20.80 12.56 -12.48
C VAL A 78 22.21 12.84 -11.89
N GLN A 79 22.29 13.75 -10.90
CA GLN A 79 23.52 14.20 -10.24
C GLN A 79 23.65 13.71 -8.79
N ALA A 80 22.75 12.87 -8.27
CA ALA A 80 22.87 12.35 -6.92
C ALA A 80 24.10 11.45 -6.83
N LYS A 81 25.03 11.79 -5.93
CA LYS A 81 26.17 10.92 -5.61
C LYS A 81 25.62 9.64 -5.02
N GLN A 82 26.22 8.51 -5.32
CA GLN A 82 25.81 7.16 -4.89
C GLN A 82 25.53 7.03 -3.37
N ALA A 83 26.21 7.81 -2.53
CA ALA A 83 26.00 7.87 -1.08
C ALA A 83 24.68 8.56 -0.65
N GLN A 84 23.94 9.19 -1.58
CA GLN A 84 22.66 9.85 -1.36
C GLN A 84 21.54 9.22 -2.21
N ALA A 85 21.84 8.06 -2.81
CA ALA A 85 20.88 7.33 -3.62
C ALA A 85 19.72 6.85 -2.73
N ASP A 86 18.48 7.03 -3.22
CA ASP A 86 17.30 6.51 -2.54
C ASP A 86 17.31 4.97 -2.67
N PRO A 87 17.20 4.20 -1.61
CA PRO A 87 17.15 2.75 -1.72
C PRO A 87 15.87 2.21 -2.37
N VAL A 88 14.83 3.03 -2.55
CA VAL A 88 13.58 2.58 -3.22
C VAL A 88 13.79 2.56 -4.73
N GLU A 89 13.67 1.39 -5.33
CA GLU A 89 13.77 1.17 -6.78
C GLU A 89 12.45 1.50 -7.46
N ASP A 90 11.37 0.91 -6.96
CA ASP A 90 10.01 1.11 -7.47
C ASP A 90 8.97 1.03 -6.35
N GLY A 91 7.76 1.41 -6.67
CA GLY A 91 6.61 1.32 -5.79
C GLY A 91 5.32 1.02 -6.55
N LEU A 92 4.42 0.31 -5.90
CA LEU A 92 3.08 0.01 -6.38
C LEU A 92 2.06 0.63 -5.43
N LEU A 93 1.29 1.57 -5.93
CA LEU A 93 0.22 2.23 -5.19
C LEU A 93 -1.11 1.58 -5.55
N SER A 94 -1.82 1.03 -4.57
CA SER A 94 -3.10 0.33 -4.79
C SER A 94 -4.25 1.12 -4.20
N PHE A 95 -5.32 1.26 -4.98
CA PHE A 95 -6.50 2.07 -4.66
C PHE A 95 -7.75 1.21 -4.59
N TYR A 96 -8.55 1.46 -3.56
CA TYR A 96 -9.87 0.88 -3.34
C TYR A 96 -10.90 2.00 -3.46
N ASN A 97 -11.79 1.92 -4.46
CA ASN A 97 -12.76 2.97 -4.80
C ASN A 97 -12.11 4.37 -4.96
N GLY A 98 -10.89 4.41 -5.52
CA GLY A 98 -10.16 5.64 -5.79
C GLY A 98 -9.35 6.17 -4.62
N GLU A 99 -9.33 5.52 -3.46
CA GLU A 99 -8.56 5.89 -2.27
C GLU A 99 -7.37 4.96 -2.05
N LEU A 100 -6.19 5.52 -1.78
CA LEU A 100 -4.95 4.79 -1.52
C LEU A 100 -5.08 3.95 -0.24
N TYR A 101 -4.95 2.63 -0.37
CA TYR A 101 -5.04 1.74 0.78
C TYR A 101 -3.79 0.91 1.03
N ARG A 102 -2.97 0.70 -0.01
CA ARG A 102 -1.75 -0.11 0.08
C ARG A 102 -0.64 0.50 -0.76
N ILE A 103 0.57 0.44 -0.23
CA ILE A 103 1.81 0.81 -0.90
C ILE A 103 2.75 -0.39 -0.78
N VAL A 104 3.30 -0.84 -1.88
CA VAL A 104 4.41 -1.81 -1.90
C VAL A 104 5.61 -1.09 -2.47
N VAL A 105 6.76 -1.17 -1.81
CA VAL A 105 8.01 -0.59 -2.31
C VAL A 105 9.08 -1.66 -2.36
N SER A 106 9.80 -1.74 -3.48
CA SER A 106 10.96 -2.60 -3.64
C SER A 106 12.23 -1.81 -3.41
N TYR A 107 13.20 -2.42 -2.77
CA TYR A 107 14.51 -1.80 -2.55
C TYR A 107 15.50 -2.25 -3.62
N ASP A 108 16.32 -1.30 -4.09
CA ASP A 108 17.39 -1.55 -5.05
C ASP A 108 18.39 -2.57 -4.47
N ARG A 109 18.53 -3.71 -5.14
CA ARG A 109 19.37 -4.82 -4.69
C ARG A 109 20.86 -4.45 -4.55
N TYR A 110 21.33 -3.51 -5.39
CA TYR A 110 22.74 -3.09 -5.35
C TYR A 110 23.01 -2.15 -4.18
N LEU A 111 22.04 -1.31 -3.82
CA LEU A 111 22.13 -0.45 -2.64
C LEU A 111 21.93 -1.24 -1.33
N MET A 112 21.29 -2.41 -1.41
CA MET A 112 21.09 -3.31 -0.28
C MET A 112 22.16 -4.41 -0.21
N GLU A 113 23.13 -4.44 -1.14
CA GLU A 113 24.17 -5.46 -1.18
C GLU A 113 25.01 -5.48 0.11
N GLY A 114 25.13 -6.66 0.71
CA GLY A 114 25.86 -6.86 1.97
C GLY A 114 25.09 -6.53 3.23
N MET A 115 23.89 -5.94 3.15
CA MET A 115 23.03 -5.72 4.32
C MET A 115 22.38 -7.01 4.78
N THR A 116 22.41 -7.24 6.08
CA THR A 116 21.64 -8.32 6.72
C THR A 116 20.18 -7.88 6.97
N SER A 117 19.31 -8.85 7.26
CA SER A 117 17.93 -8.53 7.65
C SER A 117 17.88 -7.67 8.92
N GLU A 118 18.80 -7.91 9.86
CA GLU A 118 18.94 -7.12 11.09
C GLU A 118 19.31 -5.67 10.80
N ASP A 119 20.25 -5.43 9.86
CA ASP A 119 20.64 -4.07 9.47
C ASP A 119 19.46 -3.28 8.90
N VAL A 120 18.63 -3.95 8.08
CA VAL A 120 17.44 -3.33 7.46
C VAL A 120 16.37 -3.07 8.53
N ILE A 121 16.11 -4.02 9.42
CA ILE A 121 15.18 -3.88 10.53
C ILE A 121 15.61 -2.73 11.44
N ASP A 122 16.88 -2.65 11.81
CA ASP A 122 17.41 -1.57 12.64
C ASP A 122 17.27 -0.20 11.98
N ALA A 123 17.53 -0.12 10.66
CA ALA A 123 17.39 1.12 9.92
C ALA A 123 15.95 1.61 9.90
N ILE A 124 14.97 0.74 9.66
CA ILE A 124 13.55 1.07 9.64
C ILE A 124 13.05 1.39 11.06
N SER A 125 13.53 0.64 12.07
CA SER A 125 13.14 0.82 13.48
C SER A 125 13.55 2.19 14.05
N ARG A 126 14.56 2.84 13.49
CA ARG A 126 14.92 4.22 13.88
C ARG A 126 13.79 5.22 13.58
N SER A 127 12.98 4.95 12.55
CA SER A 127 11.87 5.82 12.14
C SER A 127 10.52 5.41 12.74
N TYR A 128 10.30 4.09 12.91
CA TYR A 128 8.98 3.55 13.25
C TYR A 128 8.94 2.85 14.62
N GLY A 129 10.05 2.84 15.36
CA GLY A 129 10.12 2.18 16.67
C GLY A 129 10.46 0.70 16.56
N VAL A 130 10.26 -0.04 17.65
CA VAL A 130 10.67 -1.44 17.74
C VAL A 130 9.78 -2.32 16.87
N ALA A 131 10.41 -3.10 15.98
CA ALA A 131 9.71 -4.08 15.17
C ALA A 131 9.18 -5.24 16.02
N THR A 132 8.02 -5.76 15.64
CA THR A 132 7.52 -7.05 16.12
C THR A 132 7.84 -8.13 15.08
N LYS A 133 8.24 -9.31 15.54
CA LYS A 133 8.39 -10.47 14.67
C LYS A 133 7.04 -11.17 14.58
N PRO A 134 6.48 -11.45 13.40
CA PRO A 134 5.22 -12.20 13.29
C PRO A 134 5.37 -13.57 13.98
N ALA A 135 4.36 -13.99 14.75
CA ALA A 135 4.36 -15.26 15.48
C ALA A 135 4.30 -16.49 14.56
N ALA A 136 3.89 -16.31 13.30
CA ALA A 136 3.86 -17.34 12.25
C ALA A 136 4.49 -16.77 10.99
N GLU A 137 5.04 -17.64 10.13
CA GLU A 137 5.42 -17.26 8.79
C GLU A 137 4.18 -16.76 8.06
N VAL A 138 4.14 -15.46 7.79
CA VAL A 138 3.10 -14.85 6.98
C VAL A 138 3.66 -14.80 5.56
N GLU A 139 3.17 -15.69 4.71
CA GLU A 139 3.46 -15.61 3.29
C GLU A 139 2.65 -14.46 2.67
N TYR A 140 3.33 -13.55 2.03
CA TYR A 140 2.71 -12.56 1.17
C TYR A 140 2.81 -13.05 -0.28
N HIS A 141 1.68 -13.26 -0.92
CA HIS A 141 1.67 -13.52 -2.35
C HIS A 141 1.62 -12.19 -3.08
N SER A 142 2.70 -11.84 -3.76
CA SER A 142 2.71 -10.69 -4.65
C SER A 142 1.72 -10.88 -5.80
N THR A 143 1.34 -9.80 -6.46
CA THR A 143 0.51 -9.85 -7.67
C THR A 143 1.14 -10.71 -8.78
N PHE A 144 2.44 -10.97 -8.68
CA PHE A 144 3.22 -11.82 -9.59
C PHE A 144 3.36 -13.28 -9.13
N GLY A 145 2.65 -13.68 -8.05
CA GLY A 145 2.63 -15.07 -7.57
C GLY A 145 3.86 -15.49 -6.78
N GLU A 146 4.81 -14.61 -6.50
CA GLU A 146 5.96 -14.92 -5.66
C GLU A 146 5.57 -14.86 -4.18
N ALA A 147 5.88 -15.91 -3.44
CA ALA A 147 5.74 -15.94 -1.99
C ALA A 147 6.88 -15.13 -1.36
N ALA A 148 6.53 -14.16 -0.53
CA ALA A 148 7.48 -13.37 0.25
C ALA A 148 7.25 -13.60 1.73
N GLN A 149 8.33 -13.77 2.49
CA GLN A 149 8.25 -13.96 3.93
C GLN A 149 8.29 -12.62 4.65
N VAL A 150 7.31 -12.36 5.53
CA VAL A 150 7.35 -11.20 6.43
C VAL A 150 8.37 -11.45 7.54
N ILE A 151 9.46 -10.69 7.55
CA ILE A 151 10.56 -10.83 8.50
C ILE A 151 10.47 -9.87 9.69
N ALA A 152 9.79 -8.74 9.52
CA ALA A 152 9.54 -7.76 10.58
C ALA A 152 8.26 -6.96 10.31
N ARG A 153 7.62 -6.47 11.39
CA ARG A 153 6.39 -5.70 11.33
C ARG A 153 6.44 -4.52 12.29
N TRP A 154 5.97 -3.37 11.82
CA TRP A 154 5.65 -2.18 12.61
C TRP A 154 4.18 -1.86 12.39
N GLU A 155 3.43 -1.64 13.44
CA GLU A 155 2.00 -1.44 13.31
C GLU A 155 1.40 -0.67 14.48
N ASP A 156 0.29 -0.03 14.19
CA ASP A 156 -0.64 0.53 15.16
C ASP A 156 -2.06 -0.08 14.96
N PRO A 157 -3.11 0.37 15.63
CA PRO A 157 -4.46 -0.14 15.42
C PRO A 157 -4.99 0.02 13.99
N GLU A 158 -4.53 1.01 13.23
CA GLU A 158 -5.07 1.39 11.92
C GLU A 158 -4.18 0.96 10.74
N TYR A 159 -2.86 0.94 10.93
CA TYR A 159 -1.89 0.73 9.86
C TYR A 159 -0.92 -0.41 10.16
N SER A 160 -0.36 -1.00 9.11
CA SER A 160 0.66 -2.05 9.22
C SER A 160 1.73 -1.86 8.17
N TYR A 161 2.99 -1.90 8.60
CA TYR A 161 4.19 -1.83 7.80
C TYR A 161 4.94 -3.16 7.94
N ASN A 162 5.16 -3.86 6.86
CA ASN A 162 5.73 -5.20 6.86
C ASN A 162 6.96 -5.22 5.98
N LEU A 163 8.11 -5.54 6.57
CA LEU A 163 9.31 -5.84 5.81
C LEU A 163 9.25 -7.28 5.35
N VAL A 164 9.37 -7.48 4.05
CA VAL A 164 9.38 -8.81 3.43
C VAL A 164 10.71 -9.06 2.74
N GLN A 165 11.08 -10.32 2.71
CA GLN A 165 12.22 -10.82 1.94
C GLN A 165 11.71 -11.75 0.84
N THR A 166 12.15 -11.53 -0.40
CA THR A 166 11.78 -12.34 -1.56
C THR A 166 12.95 -13.18 -2.04
N GLY A 167 12.70 -14.47 -2.28
CA GLY A 167 13.67 -15.40 -2.86
C GLY A 167 14.89 -15.69 -1.98
N ASN A 168 15.89 -16.35 -2.58
CA ASN A 168 17.14 -16.76 -1.92
C ASN A 168 18.24 -15.68 -1.91
N GLN A 169 17.97 -14.51 -2.50
CA GLN A 169 18.88 -13.37 -2.54
C GLN A 169 18.29 -12.23 -1.73
N SER A 170 19.15 -11.35 -1.20
CA SER A 170 18.82 -10.22 -0.31
C SER A 170 17.94 -9.15 -0.99
N SER A 171 16.79 -9.56 -1.53
CA SER A 171 15.80 -8.66 -2.08
C SER A 171 14.76 -8.36 -1.01
N TYR A 172 14.72 -7.09 -0.60
CA TYR A 172 13.80 -6.61 0.41
C TYR A 172 12.72 -5.75 -0.22
N ALA A 173 11.52 -5.83 0.34
CA ALA A 173 10.43 -4.93 0.02
C ALA A 173 9.66 -4.55 1.30
N MET A 174 8.96 -3.42 1.27
CA MET A 174 8.03 -3.03 2.32
C MET A 174 6.61 -3.04 1.78
N ILE A 175 5.70 -3.63 2.57
CA ILE A 175 4.27 -3.63 2.29
C ILE A 175 3.58 -2.84 3.40
N LEU A 176 3.00 -1.71 3.01
CA LEU A 176 2.37 -0.77 3.91
C LEU A 176 0.90 -0.66 3.56
N TYR A 177 0.01 -0.71 4.55
CA TYR A 177 -1.43 -0.63 4.27
C TYR A 177 -2.26 -0.14 5.45
N SER A 178 -3.42 0.45 5.11
CA SER A 178 -4.50 0.67 6.06
C SER A 178 -5.23 -0.66 6.30
N LYS A 179 -5.21 -1.18 7.52
CA LYS A 179 -5.77 -2.50 7.87
C LYS A 179 -7.23 -2.65 7.46
N ARG A 180 -8.04 -1.63 7.73
CA ARG A 180 -9.47 -1.64 7.41
C ARG A 180 -9.72 -1.61 5.89
N ALA A 181 -9.06 -0.70 5.18
CA ALA A 181 -9.27 -0.55 3.75
C ALA A 181 -8.68 -1.73 2.97
N ASP A 182 -7.56 -2.28 3.42
CA ASP A 182 -6.96 -3.48 2.85
C ASP A 182 -7.87 -4.71 3.00
N ALA A 183 -8.43 -4.94 4.19
CA ALA A 183 -9.38 -6.03 4.40
C ALA A 183 -10.61 -5.91 3.50
N ALA A 184 -11.15 -4.69 3.31
CA ALA A 184 -12.27 -4.44 2.43
C ALA A 184 -11.90 -4.67 0.95
N ALA A 185 -10.71 -4.22 0.52
CA ALA A 185 -10.19 -4.44 -0.83
C ALA A 185 -9.99 -5.94 -1.12
N GLN A 186 -9.38 -6.69 -0.20
CA GLN A 186 -9.20 -8.14 -0.35
C GLN A 186 -10.53 -8.89 -0.48
N ALA A 187 -11.52 -8.54 0.36
CA ALA A 187 -12.86 -9.12 0.26
C ALA A 187 -13.52 -8.82 -1.11
N ALA A 188 -13.37 -7.59 -1.60
CA ALA A 188 -13.88 -7.18 -2.91
C ALA A 188 -13.16 -7.92 -4.06
N ILE A 189 -11.84 -8.10 -3.98
CA ILE A 189 -11.05 -8.84 -4.99
C ILE A 189 -11.52 -10.29 -5.08
N VAL A 190 -11.69 -10.97 -3.94
CA VAL A 190 -12.21 -12.35 -3.91
C VAL A 190 -13.61 -12.44 -4.55
N GLN A 191 -14.47 -11.47 -4.28
CA GLN A 191 -15.80 -11.42 -4.88
C GLN A 191 -15.74 -11.10 -6.38
N SER A 192 -14.84 -10.21 -6.80
CA SER A 192 -14.60 -9.85 -8.21
C SER A 192 -14.26 -11.07 -9.05
N VAL A 193 -13.32 -11.90 -8.60
CA VAL A 193 -12.92 -13.14 -9.29
C VAL A 193 -14.11 -14.08 -9.49
N LYS A 194 -14.98 -14.20 -8.48
CA LYS A 194 -16.21 -15.01 -8.59
C LYS A 194 -17.19 -14.45 -9.61
N LEU A 195 -17.42 -13.13 -9.60
CA LEU A 195 -18.30 -12.47 -10.56
C LEU A 195 -17.74 -12.57 -11.98
N GLU A 196 -16.46 -12.39 -12.17
CA GLU A 196 -15.80 -12.51 -13.46
C GLU A 196 -15.89 -13.91 -14.04
N ALA A 197 -15.79 -14.95 -13.20
CA ALA A 197 -15.99 -16.33 -13.61
C ALA A 197 -17.44 -16.62 -14.00
N GLN A 198 -18.41 -16.00 -13.30
CA GLN A 198 -19.84 -16.13 -13.64
C GLN A 198 -20.19 -15.42 -14.95
N ASP A 199 -19.60 -14.24 -15.19
CA ASP A 199 -19.87 -13.43 -16.38
C ASP A 199 -19.06 -13.90 -17.60
N ALA A 200 -18.04 -14.73 -17.44
CA ALA A 200 -17.15 -15.16 -18.52
C ALA A 200 -17.89 -15.81 -19.70
N PRO A 201 -18.85 -16.74 -19.51
CA PRO A 201 -19.58 -17.36 -20.63
C PRO A 201 -20.36 -16.34 -21.45
N GLN A 202 -21.04 -15.39 -20.78
CA GLN A 202 -21.81 -14.35 -21.46
C GLN A 202 -20.90 -13.39 -22.24
N ARG A 203 -19.76 -13.02 -21.68
CA ARG A 203 -18.77 -12.17 -22.38
C ARG A 203 -18.22 -12.81 -23.64
N GLU A 204 -17.98 -14.13 -23.63
CA GLU A 204 -17.56 -14.84 -24.86
C GLU A 204 -18.64 -14.85 -25.92
N ILE A 205 -19.92 -15.06 -25.54
CA ILE A 205 -21.05 -14.97 -26.47
C ILE A 205 -21.16 -13.57 -27.08
N ASP A 206 -21.08 -12.54 -26.25
CA ASP A 206 -21.17 -11.15 -26.70
C ASP A 206 -20.01 -10.76 -27.61
N LYS A 207 -18.80 -11.23 -27.31
CA LYS A 207 -17.60 -11.03 -28.13
C LYS A 207 -17.72 -11.71 -29.50
N GLN A 208 -18.20 -12.97 -29.52
CA GLN A 208 -18.43 -13.68 -30.76
C GLN A 208 -19.49 -12.99 -31.61
N LYS A 209 -20.60 -12.60 -31.02
CA LYS A 209 -21.67 -11.86 -31.71
C LYS A 209 -21.16 -10.56 -32.32
N LYS A 210 -20.35 -9.80 -31.57
CA LYS A 210 -19.74 -8.57 -32.08
C LYS A 210 -18.84 -8.85 -33.27
N HIS A 211 -18.01 -9.90 -33.20
CA HIS A 211 -17.13 -10.33 -34.30
C HIS A 211 -17.93 -10.68 -35.55
N ASP A 212 -19.01 -11.49 -35.41
CA ASP A 212 -19.89 -11.89 -36.51
C ASP A 212 -20.58 -10.67 -37.14
N ASP A 213 -21.01 -9.69 -36.33
CA ASP A 213 -21.61 -8.44 -36.82
C ASP A 213 -20.58 -7.57 -37.56
N ASP A 214 -19.36 -7.44 -37.05
CA ASP A 214 -18.28 -6.69 -37.70
C ASP A 214 -17.90 -7.35 -39.05
N ASP A 215 -17.80 -8.66 -39.12
CA ASP A 215 -17.52 -9.41 -40.35
C ASP A 215 -18.65 -9.23 -41.37
N ARG A 216 -19.91 -9.29 -40.93
CA ARG A 216 -21.07 -9.04 -41.80
C ARG A 216 -21.01 -7.63 -42.40
N LEU A 217 -20.76 -6.62 -41.60
CA LEU A 217 -20.63 -5.24 -42.06
C LEU A 217 -19.46 -5.07 -43.03
N ALA A 218 -18.34 -5.73 -42.78
CA ALA A 218 -17.18 -5.70 -43.67
C ALA A 218 -17.50 -6.32 -45.04
N LEU A 219 -18.21 -7.47 -45.06
CA LEU A 219 -18.66 -8.13 -46.28
C LEU A 219 -19.69 -7.28 -47.06
N GLU A 220 -20.64 -6.65 -46.39
CA GLU A 220 -21.60 -5.73 -47.02
C GLU A 220 -20.91 -4.51 -47.66
N LYS A 221 -19.93 -3.94 -46.95
CA LYS A 221 -19.12 -2.84 -47.49
C LYS A 221 -18.30 -3.28 -48.70
N ALA A 222 -17.65 -4.45 -48.63
CA ALA A 222 -16.89 -4.99 -49.77
C ALA A 222 -17.81 -5.30 -50.98
N ARG A 223 -19.00 -5.87 -50.71
CA ARG A 223 -20.00 -6.11 -51.76
C ARG A 223 -20.47 -4.84 -52.42
N SER A 224 -20.76 -3.82 -51.64
CA SER A 224 -21.19 -2.50 -52.15
C SER A 224 -20.13 -1.86 -53.01
N ALA A 225 -18.86 -1.98 -52.66
CA ALA A 225 -17.72 -1.44 -53.43
C ALA A 225 -17.44 -2.23 -54.71
N ASN A 226 -17.56 -3.57 -54.65
CA ASN A 226 -17.14 -4.43 -55.78
C ASN A 226 -18.25 -4.70 -56.77
N LYS A 227 -19.53 -4.71 -56.35
CA LYS A 227 -20.67 -5.00 -57.22
C LYS A 227 -20.74 -4.10 -58.46
N PRO A 228 -20.53 -2.78 -58.38
CA PRO A 228 -20.54 -1.88 -59.57
C PRO A 228 -19.39 -2.13 -60.54
N ASN A 229 -18.30 -2.72 -60.04
CA ASN A 229 -17.05 -2.91 -60.81
C ASN A 229 -16.94 -4.32 -61.41
N PHE A 230 -17.88 -5.22 -61.09
CA PHE A 230 -17.89 -6.58 -61.66
C PHE A 230 -18.38 -6.54 -63.10
N ARG A 231 -17.53 -6.94 -64.02
CA ARG A 231 -17.82 -7.11 -65.42
C ARG A 231 -17.48 -8.55 -65.78
N PRO A 232 -18.48 -9.38 -66.22
CA PRO A 232 -18.25 -10.76 -66.66
C PRO A 232 -17.48 -10.85 -67.97
#